data_3c8c3ddd4c008550c103ef79407bb351
#
_entry.id   3c8c3ddd4c008550c103ef79407bb351
#
_cell.length_a   1.000
_cell.length_b   1.000
_cell.length_c   1.000
_cell.angle_alpha   90.00
_cell.angle_beta   90.00
_cell.angle_gamma   90.00
#
_symmetry.space_group_name_H-M   'P 1'
#
loop_
_entity.id
_entity.type
_entity.pdbx_description
1 polymer ?
#
loop_
_entity_poly.entity_id
_entity_poly.type
_entity_poly.pdbx_seq_one_letter_code
_entity_poly.pdbx_strand_id
1 'polypeptide(L)'
;MKRTGFLLAAVLVVTVAFALSAAAKTTRRVVDVLIIGGTTSGTTAAVAAARQGVTTLVVESTPMLGGMFTAQGVPAVDGNANLPSGLWNEFREALRAHYGGAPALATGWVSNTLFEPHVADSIFKAMAAAEPALSVEYGFRPVKVFRRGRKVSGARFVDKAGNRLEVSAEVTVDATDLGDALPLSGTPYRLGMDSRSLTGESLAPEKARNIVQDLTVTAILKDYGPGTDRTIPRPEGYDPAEFSGCNATAVGDPIPPEMVITYGRLPNGKYMINWPTKGNDIYLNVVELPYERREAALRPAREKTLRFIYYIQTELGYRNLGIADDEFDTPDGLAYLPYHREGRRAEGVVMLTFDDVMARYDRPAPLYRTGISVGDYPVDHHHKCRPDVPGIAFLPVPSFCVPAGVMIPARTDNLIVSDKAISVSNLINGSTRVQPVVMLTGQAAGTLAALAVKAGCTPREVPVRRLQAALLAQKAYLQPLYDVKPDDPDFGLLQRIASTGILRMTGEPYQWANRSWFYPERTVSVGEFTLGLHDYAPQIAVEDDPAPLTA
;
A
#
# COMPACT_ATOMS: atom_id res chain seq x y z
N MET A 1 -61.85 49.47 -52.47
CA MET A 1 -60.52 49.65 -51.90
C MET A 1 -60.16 48.33 -51.14
N LYS A 2 -59.31 47.54 -51.76
CA LYS A 2 -58.95 46.17 -51.23
C LYS A 2 -57.65 46.31 -50.42
N ARG A 3 -57.62 45.87 -49.17
CA ARG A 3 -56.40 45.71 -48.37
C ARG A 3 -55.99 44.24 -48.40
N THR A 4 -54.87 43.97 -49.01
CA THR A 4 -54.16 42.69 -49.00
C THR A 4 -53.29 42.61 -47.78
N GLY A 5 -53.57 41.62 -46.91
CA GLY A 5 -52.73 41.26 -45.77
C GLY A 5 -51.65 40.22 -46.16
N PHE A 6 -50.41 40.51 -45.89
CA PHE A 6 -49.28 39.56 -46.02
C PHE A 6 -49.16 38.73 -44.74
N LEU A 7 -49.33 37.44 -44.89
CA LEU A 7 -48.93 36.46 -43.82
C LEU A 7 -47.46 36.14 -44.03
N LEU A 8 -46.62 36.48 -43.00
CA LEU A 8 -45.24 35.96 -42.85
C LEU A 8 -45.33 34.65 -42.12
N ALA A 9 -45.03 33.55 -42.80
CA ALA A 9 -44.81 32.25 -42.16
C ALA A 9 -43.35 32.18 -41.68
N ALA A 10 -43.12 32.22 -40.36
CA ALA A 10 -41.81 31.96 -39.76
C ALA A 10 -41.58 30.45 -39.71
N VAL A 11 -40.67 29.92 -40.51
CA VAL A 11 -40.20 28.53 -40.44
C VAL A 11 -39.17 28.45 -39.34
N LEU A 12 -39.56 27.84 -38.20
CA LEU A 12 -38.65 27.52 -37.10
C LEU A 12 -37.87 26.25 -37.46
N VAL A 13 -36.61 26.38 -37.87
CA VAL A 13 -35.70 25.24 -38.09
C VAL A 13 -35.17 24.82 -36.73
N VAL A 14 -35.73 23.74 -36.15
CA VAL A 14 -35.19 23.07 -34.97
C VAL A 14 -34.09 22.13 -35.44
N THR A 15 -32.83 22.55 -35.32
CA THR A 15 -31.66 21.67 -35.47
C THR A 15 -31.53 20.80 -34.23
N VAL A 16 -32.02 19.59 -34.27
CA VAL A 16 -31.74 18.56 -33.28
C VAL A 16 -30.31 18.06 -33.56
N ALA A 17 -29.36 18.53 -32.80
CA ALA A 17 -28.02 17.96 -32.77
C ALA A 17 -28.10 16.56 -32.13
N PHE A 18 -28.18 15.53 -32.94
CA PHE A 18 -27.87 14.16 -32.50
C PHE A 18 -26.37 14.11 -32.18
N ALA A 19 -26.02 14.23 -30.90
CA ALA A 19 -24.74 13.76 -30.42
C ALA A 19 -24.70 12.25 -30.67
N LEU A 20 -24.02 11.83 -31.72
CA LEU A 20 -23.65 10.44 -31.92
C LEU A 20 -22.78 10.03 -30.71
N SER A 21 -23.40 9.49 -29.67
CA SER A 21 -22.68 8.77 -28.65
C SER A 21 -22.04 7.57 -29.35
N ALA A 22 -20.72 7.64 -29.56
CA ALA A 22 -19.97 6.50 -30.08
C ALA A 22 -20.29 5.29 -29.19
N ALA A 23 -20.75 4.20 -29.80
CA ALA A 23 -21.09 3.00 -29.03
C ALA A 23 -19.86 2.54 -28.23
N ALA A 24 -20.03 2.37 -26.92
CA ALA A 24 -18.96 1.97 -26.01
C ALA A 24 -18.26 0.69 -26.52
N LYS A 25 -16.98 0.79 -26.79
CA LYS A 25 -16.16 -0.32 -27.31
C LYS A 25 -15.90 -1.34 -26.19
N THR A 26 -15.98 -2.64 -26.53
CA THR A 26 -15.55 -3.72 -25.62
C THR A 26 -14.32 -4.40 -26.18
N THR A 27 -13.23 -4.35 -25.41
CA THR A 27 -11.99 -5.07 -25.67
C THR A 27 -11.92 -6.31 -24.78
N ARG A 28 -11.42 -7.44 -25.31
CA ARG A 28 -11.24 -8.67 -24.55
C ARG A 28 -9.78 -9.08 -24.52
N ARG A 29 -9.33 -9.58 -23.36
CA ARG A 29 -7.99 -10.10 -23.11
C ARG A 29 -8.09 -11.45 -22.38
N VAL A 30 -7.11 -12.30 -22.64
CA VAL A 30 -6.90 -13.56 -21.90
C VAL A 30 -5.45 -13.55 -21.44
N VAL A 31 -5.23 -13.76 -20.15
CA VAL A 31 -3.91 -13.79 -19.52
C VAL A 31 -3.87 -14.89 -18.45
N ASP A 32 -2.69 -15.27 -18.02
CA ASP A 32 -2.52 -16.20 -16.90
C ASP A 32 -2.85 -15.52 -15.58
N VAL A 33 -2.33 -14.31 -15.39
CA VAL A 33 -2.49 -13.52 -14.16
C VAL A 33 -3.05 -12.13 -14.45
N LEU A 34 -4.17 -11.79 -13.82
CA LEU A 34 -4.74 -10.45 -13.82
C LEU A 34 -4.44 -9.77 -12.50
N ILE A 35 -3.84 -8.57 -12.56
CA ILE A 35 -3.65 -7.68 -11.41
C ILE A 35 -4.65 -6.52 -11.50
N ILE A 36 -5.54 -6.39 -10.53
CA ILE A 36 -6.49 -5.29 -10.43
C ILE A 36 -5.89 -4.21 -9.54
N GLY A 37 -5.52 -3.06 -10.11
CA GLY A 37 -4.83 -1.95 -9.47
C GLY A 37 -3.32 -1.97 -9.66
N GLY A 38 -2.77 -0.91 -10.26
CA GLY A 38 -1.34 -0.67 -10.42
C GLY A 38 -0.73 0.06 -9.22
N THR A 39 -1.20 -0.26 -8.00
CA THR A 39 -0.68 0.28 -6.75
C THR A 39 0.77 -0.14 -6.52
N THR A 40 1.38 0.29 -5.42
CA THR A 40 2.72 -0.17 -5.00
C THR A 40 2.80 -1.70 -4.97
N SER A 41 1.78 -2.35 -4.39
CA SER A 41 1.66 -3.80 -4.34
C SER A 41 1.35 -4.42 -5.70
N GLY A 42 0.42 -3.83 -6.46
CA GLY A 42 0.01 -4.37 -7.75
C GLY A 42 1.13 -4.35 -8.79
N THR A 43 1.92 -3.29 -8.80
CA THR A 43 3.08 -3.17 -9.69
C THR A 43 4.14 -4.23 -9.36
N THR A 44 4.45 -4.42 -8.07
CA THR A 44 5.43 -5.46 -7.67
C THR A 44 4.88 -6.88 -7.86
N ALA A 45 3.56 -7.10 -7.69
CA ALA A 45 2.94 -8.37 -8.01
C ALA A 45 3.05 -8.71 -9.50
N ALA A 46 2.82 -7.71 -10.36
CA ALA A 46 2.90 -7.89 -11.80
C ALA A 46 4.32 -8.22 -12.27
N VAL A 47 5.31 -7.45 -11.80
CA VAL A 47 6.74 -7.69 -12.10
C VAL A 47 7.14 -9.09 -11.63
N ALA A 48 6.78 -9.48 -10.40
CA ALA A 48 7.11 -10.78 -9.84
C ALA A 48 6.47 -11.94 -10.62
N ALA A 49 5.21 -11.80 -11.05
CA ALA A 49 4.51 -12.81 -11.83
C ALA A 49 5.15 -12.96 -13.23
N ALA A 50 5.38 -11.84 -13.92
CA ALA A 50 5.99 -11.84 -15.25
C ALA A 50 7.40 -12.43 -15.25
N ARG A 51 8.23 -12.12 -14.25
CA ARG A 51 9.55 -12.73 -14.05
C ARG A 51 9.51 -14.25 -13.86
N GLN A 52 8.38 -14.76 -13.39
CA GLN A 52 8.14 -16.20 -13.34
C GLN A 52 7.70 -16.78 -14.71
N GLY A 53 7.61 -15.97 -15.78
CA GLY A 53 7.30 -16.40 -17.14
C GLY A 53 5.83 -16.71 -17.40
N VAL A 54 4.90 -16.06 -16.68
CA VAL A 54 3.45 -16.14 -16.94
C VAL A 54 2.96 -14.82 -17.54
N THR A 55 2.01 -14.90 -18.47
CA THR A 55 1.41 -13.70 -19.08
C THR A 55 0.61 -12.93 -18.04
N THR A 56 0.94 -11.65 -17.87
CA THR A 56 0.40 -10.81 -16.80
C THR A 56 -0.16 -9.51 -17.35
N LEU A 57 -1.32 -9.11 -16.86
CA LEU A 57 -1.93 -7.82 -17.17
C LEU A 57 -2.23 -7.05 -15.88
N VAL A 58 -1.74 -5.81 -15.81
CA VAL A 58 -2.17 -4.83 -14.80
C VAL A 58 -3.25 -3.94 -15.41
N VAL A 59 -4.32 -3.69 -14.65
CA VAL A 59 -5.34 -2.71 -15.00
C VAL A 59 -5.39 -1.65 -13.91
N GLU A 60 -5.02 -0.41 -14.27
CA GLU A 60 -4.91 0.74 -13.35
C GLU A 60 -5.87 1.85 -13.73
N SER A 61 -6.44 2.52 -12.74
CA SER A 61 -7.44 3.58 -12.91
C SER A 61 -6.85 4.98 -13.19
N THR A 62 -5.58 5.17 -12.80
CA THR A 62 -4.82 6.42 -12.97
C THR A 62 -3.80 6.30 -14.10
N PRO A 63 -3.12 7.37 -14.52
CA PRO A 63 -2.02 7.29 -15.48
C PRO A 63 -0.69 6.85 -14.87
N MET A 64 -0.64 6.56 -13.55
CA MET A 64 0.59 6.26 -12.80
C MET A 64 0.59 4.84 -12.23
N LEU A 65 1.76 4.19 -12.17
CA LEU A 65 2.02 2.99 -11.38
C LEU A 65 2.63 3.36 -10.03
N GLY A 66 2.38 2.56 -8.99
CA GLY A 66 3.02 2.73 -7.68
C GLY A 66 2.13 3.31 -6.58
N GLY A 67 0.86 3.64 -6.86
CA GLY A 67 -0.18 3.97 -5.85
C GLY A 67 0.24 5.01 -4.82
N MET A 68 0.53 4.56 -3.58
CA MET A 68 0.90 5.46 -2.46
C MET A 68 2.08 6.36 -2.78
N PHE A 69 3.12 5.83 -3.42
CA PHE A 69 4.31 6.60 -3.78
C PHE A 69 4.09 7.59 -4.92
N THR A 70 3.07 7.39 -5.73
CA THR A 70 2.85 8.09 -6.99
C THR A 70 1.47 8.77 -7.02
N ALA A 71 0.43 8.08 -7.49
CA ALA A 71 -0.91 8.64 -7.69
C ALA A 71 -1.57 9.21 -6.43
N GLN A 72 -1.16 8.77 -5.23
CA GLN A 72 -1.61 9.28 -3.93
C GLN A 72 -0.66 10.32 -3.33
N GLY A 73 0.48 10.59 -3.97
CA GLY A 73 1.41 11.68 -3.62
C GLY A 73 2.05 11.58 -2.23
N VAL A 74 2.38 10.37 -1.76
CA VAL A 74 3.13 10.15 -0.51
C VAL A 74 4.49 9.51 -0.81
N PRO A 75 5.41 10.24 -1.43
CA PRO A 75 6.73 9.75 -1.82
C PRO A 75 7.73 9.79 -0.65
N ALA A 76 7.33 9.26 0.48
CA ALA A 76 8.13 9.13 1.70
C ALA A 76 8.02 7.69 2.22
N VAL A 77 9.15 7.07 2.50
CA VAL A 77 9.19 5.65 2.89
C VAL A 77 9.15 5.49 4.39
N ASP A 78 8.23 4.69 4.87
CA ASP A 78 8.11 4.28 6.27
C ASP A 78 8.65 2.87 6.47
N GLY A 79 9.60 2.72 7.40
CA GLY A 79 10.17 1.41 7.76
C GLY A 79 11.16 0.82 6.76
N ASN A 80 11.63 -0.38 7.06
CA ASN A 80 12.53 -1.23 6.26
C ASN A 80 13.84 -0.56 5.77
N ALA A 81 14.30 0.48 6.42
CA ALA A 81 15.52 1.17 6.02
C ALA A 81 16.74 0.24 5.97
N ASN A 82 16.82 -0.72 6.90
CA ASN A 82 17.91 -1.68 7.06
C ASN A 82 17.55 -3.11 6.62
N LEU A 83 16.39 -3.31 6.01
CA LEU A 83 15.92 -4.60 5.48
C LEU A 83 15.84 -4.53 3.94
N PRO A 84 16.96 -4.70 3.22
CA PRO A 84 17.03 -4.59 1.76
C PRO A 84 16.47 -5.86 1.09
N SER A 85 15.15 -5.99 1.07
CA SER A 85 14.44 -7.18 0.62
C SER A 85 13.94 -7.04 -0.82
N GLY A 86 14.21 -8.02 -1.68
CA GLY A 86 13.56 -8.23 -2.97
C GLY A 86 13.30 -6.98 -3.80
N LEU A 87 12.09 -6.85 -4.33
CA LEU A 87 11.69 -5.71 -5.20
C LEU A 87 11.69 -4.35 -4.48
N TRP A 88 11.53 -4.33 -3.16
CA TRP A 88 11.73 -3.10 -2.39
C TRP A 88 13.17 -2.59 -2.52
N ASN A 89 14.15 -3.48 -2.40
CA ASN A 89 15.56 -3.08 -2.56
C ASN A 89 15.87 -2.65 -3.99
N GLU A 90 15.33 -3.35 -5.00
CA GLU A 90 15.51 -2.99 -6.41
C GLU A 90 14.98 -1.58 -6.70
N PHE A 91 13.76 -1.26 -6.25
CA PHE A 91 13.18 0.07 -6.37
C PHE A 91 14.02 1.12 -5.65
N ARG A 92 14.46 0.84 -4.42
CA ARG A 92 15.29 1.75 -3.62
C ARG A 92 16.65 2.03 -4.27
N GLU A 93 17.31 1.02 -4.83
CA GLU A 93 18.58 1.21 -5.54
C GLU A 93 18.39 2.01 -6.84
N ALA A 94 17.26 1.84 -7.54
CA ALA A 94 16.90 2.68 -8.70
C ALA A 94 16.71 4.15 -8.31
N LEU A 95 16.05 4.43 -7.18
CA LEU A 95 15.96 5.79 -6.62
C LEU A 95 17.34 6.36 -6.30
N ARG A 96 18.19 5.59 -5.62
CA ARG A 96 19.57 6.00 -5.29
C ARG A 96 20.38 6.31 -6.53
N ALA A 97 20.27 5.46 -7.56
CA ALA A 97 20.95 5.70 -8.84
C ALA A 97 20.47 6.99 -9.52
N HIS A 98 19.15 7.26 -9.49
CA HIS A 98 18.57 8.46 -10.08
C HIS A 98 19.06 9.75 -9.41
N TYR A 99 19.08 9.78 -8.07
CA TYR A 99 19.42 10.98 -7.30
C TYR A 99 20.89 11.09 -6.88
N GLY A 100 21.75 10.13 -7.25
CA GLY A 100 23.17 10.17 -6.93
C GLY A 100 23.53 9.66 -5.53
N GLY A 101 22.70 8.83 -4.93
CA GLY A 101 22.97 8.12 -3.69
C GLY A 101 21.97 8.35 -2.56
N ALA A 102 22.11 7.56 -1.50
CA ALA A 102 21.21 7.63 -0.34
C ALA A 102 21.14 9.01 0.35
N PRO A 103 22.25 9.79 0.49
CA PRO A 103 22.17 11.12 1.11
C PRO A 103 21.25 12.09 0.38
N ALA A 104 21.14 12.00 -0.95
CA ALA A 104 20.28 12.87 -1.74
C ALA A 104 18.77 12.60 -1.54
N LEU A 105 18.41 11.48 -0.91
CA LEU A 105 17.05 11.10 -0.57
C LEU A 105 16.66 11.48 0.87
N ALA A 106 17.61 11.78 1.74
CA ALA A 106 17.36 12.15 3.14
C ALA A 106 17.15 13.68 3.27
N THR A 107 16.16 14.20 2.56
CA THR A 107 15.94 15.64 2.39
C THR A 107 14.96 16.25 3.41
N GLY A 108 13.99 15.47 3.91
CA GLY A 108 13.05 15.88 4.95
C GLY A 108 13.24 15.07 6.23
N TRP A 109 12.51 15.41 7.28
CA TRP A 109 12.68 14.72 8.57
C TRP A 109 11.68 13.59 8.81
N VAL A 110 10.64 13.44 7.97
CA VAL A 110 9.67 12.33 8.11
C VAL A 110 10.27 10.98 7.73
N SER A 111 11.23 10.98 6.81
CA SER A 111 11.83 9.75 6.28
C SER A 111 13.28 10.01 5.86
N ASN A 112 14.09 8.96 5.83
CA ASN A 112 15.42 9.01 5.24
C ASN A 112 15.43 8.67 3.73
N THR A 113 14.24 8.49 3.14
CA THR A 113 14.06 8.14 1.71
C THR A 113 12.83 8.87 1.18
N LEU A 114 13.08 10.06 0.64
CA LEU A 114 12.08 10.91 -0.01
C LEU A 114 12.46 11.15 -1.47
N PHE A 115 11.46 11.25 -2.34
CA PHE A 115 11.66 11.38 -3.78
C PHE A 115 10.45 12.06 -4.42
N GLU A 116 10.50 12.32 -5.72
CA GLU A 116 9.38 12.92 -6.45
C GLU A 116 8.43 11.85 -6.97
N PRO A 117 7.09 12.03 -6.90
CA PRO A 117 6.11 11.05 -7.38
C PRO A 117 6.31 10.62 -8.83
N HIS A 118 6.61 11.56 -9.75
CA HIS A 118 6.83 11.26 -11.17
C HIS A 118 8.09 10.41 -11.40
N VAL A 119 9.14 10.56 -10.56
CA VAL A 119 10.35 9.73 -10.61
C VAL A 119 10.03 8.30 -10.20
N ALA A 120 9.27 8.13 -9.12
CA ALA A 120 8.81 6.80 -8.70
C ALA A 120 7.94 6.12 -9.77
N ASP A 121 7.02 6.85 -10.40
CA ASP A 121 6.22 6.36 -11.52
C ASP A 121 7.09 5.89 -12.69
N SER A 122 8.10 6.71 -13.05
CA SER A 122 9.04 6.37 -14.11
C SER A 122 9.82 5.09 -13.81
N ILE A 123 10.26 4.89 -12.56
CA ILE A 123 10.96 3.67 -12.13
C ILE A 123 10.01 2.46 -12.20
N PHE A 124 8.78 2.57 -11.68
CA PHE A 124 7.81 1.47 -11.73
C PHE A 124 7.44 1.11 -13.18
N LYS A 125 7.26 2.10 -14.04
CA LYS A 125 7.03 1.89 -15.47
C LYS A 125 8.22 1.22 -16.16
N ALA A 126 9.45 1.60 -15.81
CA ALA A 126 10.66 0.97 -16.32
C ALA A 126 10.78 -0.49 -15.85
N MET A 127 10.50 -0.76 -14.56
CA MET A 127 10.45 -2.13 -14.03
C MET A 127 9.42 -2.99 -14.76
N ALA A 128 8.23 -2.44 -15.03
CA ALA A 128 7.18 -3.14 -15.78
C ALA A 128 7.55 -3.37 -17.25
N ALA A 129 8.11 -2.36 -17.90
CA ALA A 129 8.52 -2.44 -19.31
C ALA A 129 9.70 -3.39 -19.57
N ALA A 130 10.52 -3.66 -18.56
CA ALA A 130 11.60 -4.63 -18.61
C ALA A 130 11.10 -6.08 -18.71
N GLU A 131 9.81 -6.34 -18.45
CA GLU A 131 9.23 -7.69 -18.41
C GLU A 131 8.37 -7.96 -19.66
N PRO A 132 8.85 -8.73 -20.65
CA PRO A 132 8.13 -8.97 -21.92
C PRO A 132 6.75 -9.65 -21.74
N ALA A 133 6.57 -10.39 -20.66
CA ALA A 133 5.30 -11.06 -20.35
C ALA A 133 4.28 -10.15 -19.63
N LEU A 134 4.62 -8.88 -19.34
CA LEU A 134 3.78 -7.92 -18.65
C LEU A 134 3.20 -6.88 -19.60
N SER A 135 1.90 -6.63 -19.48
CA SER A 135 1.21 -5.51 -20.11
C SER A 135 0.43 -4.69 -19.08
N VAL A 136 0.21 -3.41 -19.38
CA VAL A 136 -0.49 -2.46 -18.50
C VAL A 136 -1.57 -1.74 -19.31
N GLU A 137 -2.79 -1.68 -18.74
CA GLU A 137 -3.91 -0.88 -19.24
C GLU A 137 -4.24 0.21 -18.22
N TYR A 138 -4.22 1.47 -18.65
CA TYR A 138 -4.47 2.63 -17.78
C TYR A 138 -5.86 3.24 -18.00
N GLY A 139 -6.37 3.94 -16.99
CA GLY A 139 -7.64 4.67 -17.05
C GLY A 139 -8.87 3.80 -16.88
N PHE A 140 -8.71 2.53 -16.49
CA PHE A 140 -9.80 1.58 -16.31
C PHE A 140 -10.02 1.22 -14.85
N ARG A 141 -11.26 1.32 -14.37
CA ARG A 141 -11.67 0.90 -13.02
C ARG A 141 -12.47 -0.38 -13.03
N PRO A 142 -12.34 -1.25 -12.02
CA PRO A 142 -13.11 -2.49 -11.95
C PRO A 142 -14.60 -2.21 -11.69
N VAL A 143 -15.47 -2.94 -12.37
CA VAL A 143 -16.93 -2.85 -12.18
C VAL A 143 -17.58 -4.21 -11.95
N LYS A 144 -16.88 -5.30 -12.25
CA LYS A 144 -17.37 -6.67 -12.03
C LYS A 144 -16.20 -7.62 -11.95
N VAL A 145 -16.24 -8.55 -11.00
CA VAL A 145 -15.34 -9.72 -10.96
C VAL A 145 -16.15 -10.93 -11.46
N PHE A 146 -15.57 -11.72 -12.38
CA PHE A 146 -16.20 -12.93 -12.89
C PHE A 146 -15.96 -14.07 -11.91
N ARG A 147 -17.04 -14.68 -11.44
CA ARG A 147 -17.00 -15.77 -10.47
C ARG A 147 -17.98 -16.88 -10.84
N ARG A 148 -17.53 -18.13 -10.72
CA ARG A 148 -18.39 -19.32 -10.83
C ARG A 148 -18.15 -20.21 -9.61
N GLY A 149 -19.18 -20.36 -8.77
CA GLY A 149 -19.00 -21.01 -7.47
C GLY A 149 -17.99 -20.28 -6.62
N ARG A 150 -16.92 -20.96 -6.22
CA ARG A 150 -15.82 -20.35 -5.46
C ARG A 150 -14.74 -19.71 -6.35
N LYS A 151 -14.64 -20.11 -7.61
CA LYS A 151 -13.55 -19.75 -8.52
C LYS A 151 -13.77 -18.38 -9.15
N VAL A 152 -12.83 -17.47 -8.98
CA VAL A 152 -12.69 -16.23 -9.76
C VAL A 152 -11.99 -16.57 -11.08
N SER A 153 -12.39 -15.91 -12.17
CA SER A 153 -11.89 -16.16 -13.52
C SER A 153 -11.63 -14.88 -14.33
N GLY A 154 -11.43 -13.75 -13.65
CA GLY A 154 -11.15 -12.47 -14.26
C GLY A 154 -12.12 -11.37 -13.87
N ALA A 155 -12.11 -10.25 -14.61
CA ALA A 155 -12.88 -9.07 -14.28
C ALA A 155 -13.28 -8.26 -15.52
N ARG A 156 -14.25 -7.35 -15.34
CA ARG A 156 -14.63 -6.30 -16.29
C ARG A 156 -14.31 -4.94 -15.70
N PHE A 157 -13.79 -4.10 -16.56
CA PHE A 157 -13.41 -2.72 -16.25
C PHE A 157 -14.13 -1.76 -17.18
N VAL A 158 -14.22 -0.48 -16.77
CA VAL A 158 -14.71 0.62 -17.60
C VAL A 158 -13.79 1.82 -17.48
N ASP A 159 -13.63 2.55 -18.57
CA ASP A 159 -12.95 3.85 -18.59
C ASP A 159 -13.95 5.01 -18.40
N LYS A 160 -13.45 6.26 -18.38
CA LYS A 160 -14.28 7.47 -18.26
C LYS A 160 -15.22 7.69 -19.47
N ALA A 161 -14.88 7.14 -20.64
CA ALA A 161 -15.70 7.23 -21.85
C ALA A 161 -16.77 6.11 -21.93
N GLY A 162 -16.79 5.18 -20.96
CA GLY A 162 -17.71 4.04 -20.93
C GLY A 162 -17.24 2.84 -21.74
N ASN A 163 -16.01 2.86 -22.32
CA ASN A 163 -15.45 1.67 -22.95
C ASN A 163 -15.21 0.58 -21.93
N ARG A 164 -15.32 -0.66 -22.37
CA ARG A 164 -15.21 -1.85 -21.51
C ARG A 164 -13.96 -2.65 -21.85
N LEU A 165 -13.27 -3.11 -20.82
CA LEU A 165 -12.20 -4.10 -20.91
C LEU A 165 -12.65 -5.34 -20.11
N GLU A 166 -12.78 -6.48 -20.79
CA GLU A 166 -13.07 -7.78 -20.18
C GLU A 166 -11.81 -8.63 -20.20
N VAL A 167 -11.38 -9.06 -19.03
CA VAL A 167 -10.18 -9.88 -18.88
C VAL A 167 -10.56 -11.22 -18.27
N SER A 168 -10.20 -12.31 -18.97
CA SER A 168 -10.24 -13.66 -18.41
C SER A 168 -8.84 -14.02 -17.90
N ALA A 169 -8.75 -14.62 -16.71
CA ALA A 169 -7.49 -15.00 -16.10
C ALA A 169 -7.62 -16.29 -15.29
N GLU A 170 -6.52 -17.03 -15.18
CA GLU A 170 -6.46 -18.21 -14.32
C GLU A 170 -6.40 -17.83 -12.84
N VAL A 171 -5.58 -16.81 -12.52
CA VAL A 171 -5.48 -16.24 -11.17
C VAL A 171 -5.68 -14.73 -11.25
N THR A 172 -6.43 -14.17 -10.31
CA THR A 172 -6.64 -12.73 -10.16
C THR A 172 -6.05 -12.26 -8.85
N VAL A 173 -5.35 -11.12 -8.86
CA VAL A 173 -4.83 -10.45 -7.66
C VAL A 173 -5.61 -9.16 -7.46
N ASP A 174 -6.26 -9.00 -6.31
CA ASP A 174 -6.79 -7.71 -5.86
C ASP A 174 -5.65 -6.94 -5.18
N ALA A 175 -5.15 -5.95 -5.89
CA ALA A 175 -4.16 -5.00 -5.42
C ALA A 175 -4.73 -3.57 -5.42
N THR A 176 -6.06 -3.42 -5.41
CA THR A 176 -6.67 -2.11 -5.31
C THR A 176 -6.45 -1.50 -3.93
N ASP A 177 -6.34 -0.18 -3.88
CA ASP A 177 -6.09 0.56 -2.65
C ASP A 177 -7.11 0.28 -1.52
N LEU A 178 -8.36 0.03 -1.87
CA LEU A 178 -9.47 -0.18 -0.95
C LEU A 178 -10.03 -1.61 -0.91
N GLY A 179 -9.40 -2.56 -1.57
CA GLY A 179 -9.92 -3.93 -1.68
C GLY A 179 -11.22 -4.00 -2.49
N ASP A 180 -11.27 -3.30 -3.63
CA ASP A 180 -12.51 -3.15 -4.41
C ASP A 180 -12.96 -4.44 -5.11
N ALA A 181 -12.05 -5.37 -5.40
CA ALA A 181 -12.42 -6.65 -5.97
C ALA A 181 -13.12 -7.57 -4.95
N LEU A 182 -12.97 -7.36 -3.66
CA LEU A 182 -13.64 -8.15 -2.61
C LEU A 182 -15.17 -8.08 -2.73
N PRO A 183 -15.84 -6.91 -2.64
CA PRO A 183 -17.28 -6.82 -2.81
C PRO A 183 -17.72 -7.21 -4.23
N LEU A 184 -16.95 -6.88 -5.28
CA LEU A 184 -17.29 -7.21 -6.65
C LEU A 184 -17.27 -8.73 -6.94
N SER A 185 -16.51 -9.49 -6.15
CA SER A 185 -16.46 -10.96 -6.21
C SER A 185 -17.39 -11.64 -5.19
N GLY A 186 -17.99 -10.89 -4.27
CA GLY A 186 -18.73 -11.43 -3.12
C GLY A 186 -17.80 -12.17 -2.14
N THR A 187 -16.53 -11.80 -2.07
CA THR A 187 -15.58 -12.32 -1.09
C THR A 187 -15.78 -11.62 0.25
N PRO A 188 -15.91 -12.36 1.38
CA PRO A 188 -16.07 -11.75 2.70
C PRO A 188 -14.87 -10.91 3.11
N TYR A 189 -15.17 -9.79 3.77
CA TYR A 189 -14.16 -8.85 4.27
C TYR A 189 -14.63 -8.15 5.54
N ARG A 190 -13.71 -7.49 6.22
CA ARG A 190 -13.93 -6.63 7.37
C ARG A 190 -13.52 -5.20 7.03
N LEU A 191 -14.12 -4.22 7.70
CA LEU A 191 -13.83 -2.81 7.52
C LEU A 191 -13.89 -2.08 8.86
N GLY A 192 -12.97 -1.13 9.06
CA GLY A 192 -12.86 -0.37 10.28
C GLY A 192 -12.32 -1.20 11.46
N MET A 193 -12.66 -0.82 12.68
CA MET A 193 -12.11 -1.41 13.91
C MET A 193 -12.74 -2.78 14.19
N ASP A 194 -11.90 -3.81 14.31
CA ASP A 194 -12.31 -5.16 14.70
C ASP A 194 -12.67 -5.22 16.19
N SER A 195 -13.59 -6.12 16.58
CA SER A 195 -13.91 -6.34 17.99
C SER A 195 -12.85 -7.19 18.69
N ARG A 196 -12.70 -6.96 20.01
CA ARG A 196 -11.84 -7.80 20.87
C ARG A 196 -12.24 -9.27 20.85
N SER A 197 -13.55 -9.55 20.78
CA SER A 197 -14.03 -10.95 20.70
C SER A 197 -13.59 -11.67 19.43
N LEU A 198 -13.31 -10.94 18.34
CA LEU A 198 -12.80 -11.51 17.08
C LEU A 198 -11.29 -11.70 17.10
N THR A 199 -10.53 -10.70 17.57
CA THR A 199 -9.07 -10.67 17.43
C THR A 199 -8.32 -11.16 18.67
N GLY A 200 -8.95 -11.10 19.85
CA GLY A 200 -8.31 -11.35 21.14
C GLY A 200 -7.47 -10.18 21.67
N GLU A 201 -7.22 -9.18 20.85
CA GLU A 201 -6.33 -8.06 21.15
C GLU A 201 -6.90 -7.17 22.27
N SER A 202 -6.10 -6.90 23.30
CA SER A 202 -6.53 -6.09 24.45
C SER A 202 -6.85 -4.64 24.10
N LEU A 203 -6.20 -4.10 23.06
CA LEU A 203 -6.39 -2.74 22.57
C LEU A 203 -7.57 -2.61 21.59
N ALA A 204 -8.12 -3.73 21.11
CA ALA A 204 -9.30 -3.70 20.25
C ALA A 204 -10.56 -3.28 21.07
N PRO A 205 -11.52 -2.55 20.47
CA PRO A 205 -12.77 -2.21 21.12
C PRO A 205 -13.59 -3.48 21.42
N GLU A 206 -14.49 -3.41 22.40
CA GLU A 206 -15.36 -4.54 22.74
C GLU A 206 -16.27 -4.95 21.57
N LYS A 207 -16.77 -3.98 20.82
CA LYS A 207 -17.60 -4.19 19.63
C LYS A 207 -16.93 -3.58 18.40
N ALA A 208 -17.06 -4.24 17.26
CA ALA A 208 -16.59 -3.70 16.01
C ALA A 208 -17.23 -2.34 15.71
N ARG A 209 -16.45 -1.43 15.12
CA ARG A 209 -16.90 -0.07 14.74
C ARG A 209 -16.52 0.17 13.28
N ASN A 210 -17.49 0.65 12.47
CA ASN A 210 -17.22 1.04 11.08
C ASN A 210 -16.56 2.43 11.04
N ILE A 211 -15.37 2.52 11.64
CA ILE A 211 -14.55 3.74 11.67
C ILE A 211 -13.20 3.38 11.02
N VAL A 212 -12.90 4.07 9.93
CA VAL A 212 -11.62 3.99 9.22
C VAL A 212 -10.69 5.11 9.69
N GLN A 213 -9.41 5.01 9.34
CA GLN A 213 -8.45 6.08 9.61
C GLN A 213 -8.75 7.33 8.77
N ASP A 214 -8.30 8.48 9.24
CA ASP A 214 -8.33 9.74 8.48
C ASP A 214 -7.59 9.56 7.15
N LEU A 215 -8.08 10.21 6.11
CA LEU A 215 -7.44 10.24 4.80
C LEU A 215 -6.86 11.63 4.49
N THR A 216 -5.97 11.69 3.49
CA THR A 216 -5.40 12.95 3.02
C THR A 216 -5.45 13.00 1.50
N VAL A 217 -5.94 14.07 0.91
CA VAL A 217 -5.58 14.42 -0.47
C VAL A 217 -4.27 15.20 -0.39
N THR A 218 -3.22 14.64 -0.94
CA THR A 218 -1.90 15.24 -0.86
C THR A 218 -1.66 16.26 -1.96
N ALA A 219 -0.73 17.16 -1.72
CA ALA A 219 -0.18 18.08 -2.72
C ALA A 219 1.35 17.99 -2.71
N ILE A 220 1.94 18.26 -3.86
CA ILE A 220 3.37 18.56 -3.95
C ILE A 220 3.50 20.05 -4.24
N LEU A 221 4.15 20.77 -3.35
CA LEU A 221 4.55 22.16 -3.60
C LEU A 221 5.97 22.19 -4.15
N LYS A 222 6.27 23.24 -4.92
CA LYS A 222 7.58 23.51 -5.52
C LYS A 222 8.02 24.91 -5.15
N ASP A 223 9.28 25.07 -4.84
CA ASP A 223 9.90 26.38 -4.62
C ASP A 223 10.21 27.04 -5.97
N TYR A 224 9.53 28.14 -6.25
CA TYR A 224 9.73 28.93 -7.48
C TYR A 224 10.78 30.04 -7.30
N GLY A 225 11.48 30.05 -6.17
CA GLY A 225 12.57 30.95 -5.86
C GLY A 225 12.18 32.21 -5.08
N PRO A 226 13.17 32.86 -4.45
CA PRO A 226 12.91 34.02 -3.61
C PRO A 226 12.32 35.19 -4.41
N GLY A 227 11.35 35.87 -3.79
CA GLY A 227 10.65 37.02 -4.39
C GLY A 227 9.54 36.68 -5.37
N THR A 228 9.31 35.39 -5.65
CA THR A 228 8.11 34.97 -6.43
C THR A 228 6.89 34.89 -5.52
N ASP A 229 5.72 35.21 -6.07
CA ASP A 229 4.42 34.98 -5.41
C ASP A 229 3.64 33.95 -6.21
N ARG A 230 3.46 32.78 -5.62
CA ARG A 230 2.69 31.64 -6.16
C ARG A 230 1.45 31.36 -5.30
N THR A 231 1.00 32.37 -4.54
CA THR A 231 -0.20 32.26 -3.73
C THR A 231 -1.39 31.88 -4.61
N ILE A 232 -2.04 30.78 -4.28
CA ILE A 232 -3.24 30.34 -4.98
C ILE A 232 -4.41 31.30 -4.67
N PRO A 233 -5.44 31.37 -5.51
CA PRO A 233 -6.66 32.12 -5.18
C PRO A 233 -7.21 31.68 -3.82
N ARG A 234 -7.71 32.64 -3.04
CA ARG A 234 -8.31 32.33 -1.71
C ARG A 234 -9.43 31.29 -1.87
N PRO A 235 -9.29 30.09 -1.29
CA PRO A 235 -10.32 29.06 -1.40
C PRO A 235 -11.60 29.44 -0.68
N GLU A 236 -12.72 28.95 -1.19
CA GLU A 236 -14.03 29.10 -0.54
C GLU A 236 -14.02 28.50 0.86
N GLY A 237 -14.67 29.18 1.81
CA GLY A 237 -14.75 28.75 3.21
C GLY A 237 -13.42 28.80 3.97
N TYR A 238 -12.38 29.49 3.47
CA TYR A 238 -11.11 29.60 4.18
C TYR A 238 -11.25 30.37 5.48
N ASP A 239 -10.90 29.70 6.57
CA ASP A 239 -10.75 30.26 7.90
C ASP A 239 -9.38 29.85 8.47
N PRO A 240 -8.46 30.78 8.79
CA PRO A 240 -7.16 30.46 9.36
C PRO A 240 -7.26 29.72 10.70
N ALA A 241 -8.35 29.86 11.43
CA ALA A 241 -8.57 29.16 12.70
C ALA A 241 -8.65 27.63 12.52
N GLU A 242 -9.03 27.11 11.33
CA GLU A 242 -9.05 25.68 11.01
C GLU A 242 -7.66 25.05 11.19
N PHE A 243 -6.60 25.79 10.89
CA PHE A 243 -5.21 25.32 10.90
C PHE A 243 -4.38 25.87 12.06
N SER A 244 -4.96 26.67 12.93
CA SER A 244 -4.28 27.20 14.11
C SER A 244 -3.77 26.07 15.00
N GLY A 245 -2.44 26.05 15.27
CA GLY A 245 -1.76 24.97 15.99
C GLY A 245 -1.38 23.77 15.11
N CYS A 246 -1.31 23.94 13.77
CA CYS A 246 -0.77 22.92 12.88
C CYS A 246 0.73 22.65 13.13
N ASN A 247 1.44 23.58 13.72
CA ASN A 247 2.84 23.42 14.09
C ASN A 247 3.01 22.61 15.39
N ALA A 248 2.65 21.32 15.29
CA ALA A 248 2.84 20.34 16.35
C ALA A 248 3.17 18.95 15.77
N THR A 249 3.84 18.12 16.57
CA THR A 249 4.08 16.71 16.24
C THR A 249 2.79 15.89 16.29
N ALA A 250 2.86 14.64 15.85
CA ALA A 250 1.77 13.69 15.95
C ALA A 250 1.27 13.48 17.40
N VAL A 251 2.15 13.63 18.39
CA VAL A 251 1.81 13.53 19.82
C VAL A 251 1.46 14.88 20.46
N GLY A 252 1.49 15.98 19.69
CA GLY A 252 1.04 17.30 20.12
C GLY A 252 2.12 18.25 20.64
N ASP A 253 3.40 17.85 20.62
CA ASP A 253 4.49 18.73 21.04
C ASP A 253 4.67 19.87 20.04
N PRO A 254 4.85 21.14 20.51
CA PRO A 254 5.06 22.27 19.62
C PRO A 254 6.37 22.14 18.84
N ILE A 255 6.32 22.50 17.55
CA ILE A 255 7.49 22.56 16.67
C ILE A 255 7.55 23.91 15.95
N PRO A 256 8.76 24.35 15.52
CA PRO A 256 8.88 25.50 14.66
C PRO A 256 8.05 25.39 13.38
N PRO A 257 7.40 26.46 12.89
CA PRO A 257 6.56 26.41 11.69
C PRO A 257 7.27 25.87 10.44
N GLU A 258 8.57 26.16 10.28
CA GLU A 258 9.36 25.62 9.18
C GLU A 258 9.44 24.09 9.18
N MET A 259 9.28 23.43 10.33
CA MET A 259 9.27 21.97 10.39
C MET A 259 8.00 21.37 9.77
N VAL A 260 6.90 22.11 9.69
CA VAL A 260 5.69 21.69 8.97
C VAL A 260 6.01 21.53 7.48
N ILE A 261 6.79 22.44 6.92
CA ILE A 261 7.18 22.41 5.51
C ILE A 261 8.28 21.41 5.25
N THR A 262 9.32 21.39 6.10
CA THR A 262 10.47 20.51 5.92
C THR A 262 10.19 19.05 6.29
N TYR A 263 9.04 18.75 6.91
CA TYR A 263 8.55 17.39 7.14
C TYR A 263 8.67 16.53 5.89
N GLY A 264 8.02 16.94 4.83
CA GLY A 264 7.97 16.25 3.54
C GLY A 264 8.86 16.91 2.48
N ARG A 265 10.01 17.48 2.86
CA ARG A 265 10.92 18.06 1.88
C ARG A 265 11.49 16.98 0.96
N LEU A 266 11.19 17.10 -0.33
CA LEU A 266 11.65 16.22 -1.39
C LEU A 266 12.92 16.79 -2.07
N PRO A 267 13.62 16.02 -2.89
CA PRO A 267 14.63 16.55 -3.79
C PRO A 267 14.10 17.70 -4.69
N ASN A 268 15.01 18.44 -5.31
CA ASN A 268 14.72 19.46 -6.32
C ASN A 268 13.79 20.61 -5.85
N GLY A 269 13.83 20.94 -4.54
CA GLY A 269 13.05 22.06 -3.99
C GLY A 269 11.55 21.82 -3.98
N LYS A 270 11.13 20.57 -3.88
CA LYS A 270 9.72 20.19 -3.73
C LYS A 270 9.38 19.79 -2.30
N TYR A 271 8.09 19.79 -1.97
CA TYR A 271 7.58 19.53 -0.63
C TYR A 271 6.25 18.77 -0.69
N MET A 272 6.21 17.60 -0.08
CA MET A 272 4.98 16.84 0.12
C MET A 272 4.14 17.46 1.24
N ILE A 273 2.90 17.78 0.97
CA ILE A 273 1.92 18.25 1.94
C ILE A 273 0.99 17.11 2.32
N ASN A 274 1.34 16.46 3.43
CA ASN A 274 0.62 15.37 4.07
C ASN A 274 0.77 15.54 5.59
N TRP A 275 0.00 16.48 6.18
CA TRP A 275 0.20 16.90 7.56
C TRP A 275 -0.98 16.54 8.46
N PRO A 276 -0.80 15.62 9.45
CA PRO A 276 -1.90 15.04 10.21
C PRO A 276 -2.43 15.95 11.34
N THR A 277 -1.59 16.87 11.88
CA THR A 277 -1.98 17.69 13.04
C THR A 277 -2.57 19.00 12.58
N LYS A 278 -3.90 19.13 12.62
CA LYS A 278 -4.62 20.33 12.14
C LYS A 278 -4.13 20.82 10.77
N GLY A 279 -3.76 19.89 9.90
CA GLY A 279 -3.38 20.12 8.53
C GLY A 279 -4.46 19.63 7.57
N ASN A 280 -4.03 18.90 6.54
CA ASN A 280 -4.93 18.45 5.48
C ASN A 280 -5.53 17.04 5.69
N ASP A 281 -5.27 16.36 6.81
CA ASP A 281 -6.00 15.14 7.18
C ASP A 281 -7.48 15.44 7.43
N ILE A 282 -8.36 14.54 6.98
CA ILE A 282 -9.81 14.63 7.17
C ILE A 282 -10.42 13.23 7.37
N TYR A 283 -11.43 13.13 8.23
CA TYR A 283 -12.22 11.91 8.34
C TYR A 283 -13.31 11.84 7.28
N LEU A 284 -13.19 10.88 6.37
CA LEU A 284 -14.22 10.53 5.39
C LEU A 284 -14.20 9.01 5.16
N ASN A 285 -15.30 8.33 5.50
CA ASN A 285 -15.43 6.91 5.18
C ASN A 285 -16.09 6.75 3.80
N VAL A 286 -15.26 6.68 2.76
CA VAL A 286 -15.69 6.53 1.37
C VAL A 286 -15.59 5.10 0.87
N VAL A 287 -15.11 4.18 1.71
CA VAL A 287 -14.73 2.81 1.29
C VAL A 287 -15.92 2.06 0.72
N GLU A 288 -17.09 2.12 1.37
CA GLU A 288 -18.31 1.42 0.93
C GLU A 288 -19.11 2.17 -0.14
N LEU A 289 -18.71 3.39 -0.49
CA LEU A 289 -19.38 4.13 -1.55
C LEU A 289 -19.11 3.48 -2.93
N PRO A 290 -20.11 3.43 -3.82
CA PRO A 290 -19.89 3.14 -5.22
C PRO A 290 -18.83 4.08 -5.80
N TYR A 291 -18.00 3.57 -6.69
CA TYR A 291 -16.86 4.31 -7.25
C TYR A 291 -17.28 5.69 -7.80
N GLU A 292 -18.42 5.76 -8.48
CA GLU A 292 -18.96 6.99 -9.09
C GLU A 292 -19.31 8.08 -8.06
N ARG A 293 -19.55 7.68 -6.80
CA ARG A 293 -19.87 8.61 -5.71
C ARG A 293 -18.65 9.04 -4.91
N ARG A 294 -17.54 8.29 -5.02
CA ARG A 294 -16.33 8.58 -4.25
C ARG A 294 -15.73 9.94 -4.62
N GLU A 295 -15.64 10.26 -5.91
CA GLU A 295 -15.07 11.53 -6.38
C GLU A 295 -15.81 12.74 -5.77
N ALA A 296 -17.14 12.73 -5.83
CA ALA A 296 -17.94 13.80 -5.22
C ALA A 296 -17.80 13.83 -3.69
N ALA A 297 -17.73 12.66 -3.03
CA ALA A 297 -17.56 12.55 -1.58
C ALA A 297 -16.16 13.00 -1.11
N LEU A 298 -15.15 12.97 -1.98
CA LEU A 298 -13.78 13.40 -1.70
C LEU A 298 -13.53 14.89 -1.95
N ARG A 299 -14.50 15.61 -2.54
CA ARG A 299 -14.38 17.06 -2.78
C ARG A 299 -14.01 17.83 -1.50
N PRO A 300 -14.62 17.61 -0.31
CA PRO A 300 -14.23 18.33 0.91
C PRO A 300 -12.76 18.12 1.30
N ALA A 301 -12.17 16.94 0.99
CA ALA A 301 -10.76 16.67 1.26
C ALA A 301 -9.84 17.48 0.34
N ARG A 302 -10.19 17.60 -0.95
CA ARG A 302 -9.46 18.45 -1.90
C ARG A 302 -9.54 19.92 -1.51
N GLU A 303 -10.73 20.40 -1.19
CA GLU A 303 -10.96 21.77 -0.71
C GLU A 303 -10.16 22.07 0.57
N LYS A 304 -10.12 21.13 1.53
CA LYS A 304 -9.32 21.28 2.76
C LYS A 304 -7.83 21.41 2.44
N THR A 305 -7.31 20.60 1.53
CA THR A 305 -5.89 20.68 1.13
C THR A 305 -5.59 22.03 0.47
N LEU A 306 -6.45 22.54 -0.40
CA LEU A 306 -6.28 23.89 -0.97
C LEU A 306 -6.31 24.98 0.11
N ARG A 307 -7.22 24.90 1.09
CA ARG A 307 -7.24 25.84 2.24
C ARG A 307 -5.96 25.76 3.06
N PHE A 308 -5.42 24.56 3.26
CA PHE A 308 -4.17 24.39 3.99
C PHE A 308 -2.96 24.93 3.20
N ILE A 309 -2.91 24.76 1.88
CA ILE A 309 -1.88 25.37 1.02
C ILE A 309 -1.97 26.90 1.12
N TYR A 310 -3.17 27.48 1.03
CA TYR A 310 -3.36 28.92 1.17
C TYR A 310 -2.88 29.42 2.55
N TYR A 311 -3.16 28.67 3.63
CA TYR A 311 -2.66 28.96 4.98
C TYR A 311 -1.11 28.93 5.03
N ILE A 312 -0.47 27.93 4.43
CA ILE A 312 0.98 27.85 4.33
C ILE A 312 1.56 29.09 3.64
N GLN A 313 0.90 29.54 2.56
CA GLN A 313 1.37 30.68 1.77
C GLN A 313 1.15 32.02 2.48
N THR A 314 0.01 32.21 3.17
CA THR A 314 -0.38 33.51 3.74
C THR A 314 -0.04 33.66 5.22
N GLU A 315 -0.33 32.64 6.04
CA GLU A 315 -0.11 32.72 7.48
C GLU A 315 1.29 32.27 7.89
N LEU A 316 1.82 31.20 7.24
CA LEU A 316 3.20 30.78 7.50
C LEU A 316 4.22 31.53 6.61
N GLY A 317 3.76 32.30 5.59
CA GLY A 317 4.60 33.23 4.83
C GLY A 317 5.35 32.60 3.64
N TYR A 318 5.06 31.36 3.25
CA TYR A 318 5.75 30.65 2.15
C TYR A 318 5.12 30.93 0.78
N ARG A 319 5.01 32.20 0.39
CA ARG A 319 4.38 32.62 -0.87
C ARG A 319 5.11 32.13 -2.13
N ASN A 320 6.40 31.83 -2.02
CA ASN A 320 7.21 31.26 -3.11
C ASN A 320 6.94 29.79 -3.37
N LEU A 321 6.25 29.09 -2.46
CA LEU A 321 5.84 27.70 -2.66
C LEU A 321 4.50 27.65 -3.39
N GLY A 322 4.51 27.24 -4.65
CA GLY A 322 3.32 26.98 -5.46
C GLY A 322 3.04 25.50 -5.62
N ILE A 323 1.83 25.14 -6.08
CA ILE A 323 1.54 23.76 -6.49
C ILE A 323 2.49 23.39 -7.63
N ALA A 324 3.13 22.23 -7.54
CA ALA A 324 4.06 21.74 -8.55
C ALA A 324 3.31 21.47 -9.86
N ASP A 325 3.82 22.01 -10.95
CA ASP A 325 3.23 21.95 -12.30
C ASP A 325 3.68 20.71 -13.11
N ASP A 326 4.53 19.88 -12.50
CA ASP A 326 5.20 18.74 -13.12
C ASP A 326 4.95 17.39 -12.38
N GLU A 327 3.95 17.34 -11.46
CA GLU A 327 3.66 16.12 -10.71
C GLU A 327 2.29 15.50 -11.06
N PHE A 328 1.22 16.29 -11.05
CA PHE A 328 -0.13 15.77 -11.25
C PHE A 328 -0.90 16.58 -12.30
N ASP A 329 -1.29 15.91 -13.37
CA ASP A 329 -2.18 16.49 -14.40
C ASP A 329 -3.65 16.35 -13.96
N THR A 330 -4.00 17.08 -12.90
CA THR A 330 -5.36 17.20 -12.37
C THR A 330 -5.81 18.67 -12.40
N PRO A 331 -7.11 18.96 -12.45
CA PRO A 331 -7.60 20.34 -12.57
C PRO A 331 -7.14 21.29 -11.45
N ASP A 332 -6.84 20.76 -10.28
CA ASP A 332 -6.37 21.50 -9.09
C ASP A 332 -4.90 21.24 -8.74
N GLY A 333 -4.19 20.45 -9.55
CA GLY A 333 -2.78 20.08 -9.33
C GLY A 333 -2.53 19.19 -8.11
N LEU A 334 -3.59 18.67 -7.46
CA LEU A 334 -3.48 17.75 -6.33
C LEU A 334 -3.37 16.30 -6.82
N ALA A 335 -2.96 15.39 -5.92
CA ALA A 335 -2.84 13.96 -6.21
C ALA A 335 -4.09 13.38 -6.87
N TYR A 336 -3.92 12.39 -7.77
CA TYR A 336 -5.02 11.73 -8.48
C TYR A 336 -6.00 11.04 -7.54
N LEU A 337 -5.48 10.40 -6.49
CA LEU A 337 -6.24 9.67 -5.48
C LEU A 337 -5.86 10.17 -4.09
N PRO A 338 -6.78 10.10 -3.11
CA PRO A 338 -6.39 10.38 -1.73
C PRO A 338 -5.50 9.27 -1.18
N TYR A 339 -4.66 9.60 -0.22
CA TYR A 339 -3.95 8.64 0.60
C TYR A 339 -4.90 8.04 1.63
N HIS A 340 -5.36 6.83 1.37
CA HIS A 340 -6.10 6.03 2.32
C HIS A 340 -5.15 5.19 3.15
N ARG A 341 -5.28 5.23 4.47
CA ARG A 341 -4.44 4.46 5.39
C ARG A 341 -5.01 3.07 5.69
N GLU A 342 -6.27 2.83 5.34
CA GLU A 342 -6.91 1.52 5.41
C GLU A 342 -8.01 1.36 4.36
N GLY A 343 -8.35 0.11 4.09
CA GLY A 343 -9.44 -0.29 3.21
C GLY A 343 -10.15 -1.53 3.77
N ARG A 344 -10.83 -2.26 2.92
CA ARG A 344 -11.38 -3.57 3.25
C ARG A 344 -10.24 -4.56 3.48
N ARG A 345 -10.37 -5.38 4.49
CA ARG A 345 -9.45 -6.47 4.81
C ARG A 345 -10.16 -7.80 4.63
N ALA A 346 -9.65 -8.65 3.72
CA ALA A 346 -10.26 -9.94 3.41
C ALA A 346 -10.38 -10.84 4.66
N GLU A 347 -11.39 -11.71 4.69
CA GLU A 347 -11.38 -12.88 5.56
C GLU A 347 -10.47 -13.95 4.94
N GLY A 348 -9.21 -13.98 5.37
CA GLY A 348 -8.20 -14.88 4.86
C GLY A 348 -8.17 -16.25 5.54
N VAL A 349 -7.33 -17.14 5.02
CA VAL A 349 -7.07 -18.46 5.62
C VAL A 349 -6.49 -18.30 7.04
N VAL A 350 -5.69 -17.29 7.25
CA VAL A 350 -5.25 -16.81 8.56
C VAL A 350 -5.46 -15.31 8.67
N MET A 351 -5.56 -14.82 9.89
CA MET A 351 -5.52 -13.39 10.21
C MET A 351 -4.28 -13.14 11.06
N LEU A 352 -3.44 -12.20 10.63
CA LEU A 352 -2.34 -11.71 11.45
C LEU A 352 -2.89 -10.66 12.42
N THR A 353 -2.59 -10.81 13.72
CA THR A 353 -2.96 -9.88 14.78
C THR A 353 -1.73 -9.18 15.37
N PHE A 354 -1.96 -8.13 16.13
CA PHE A 354 -0.91 -7.46 16.90
C PHE A 354 -0.22 -8.43 17.86
N ASP A 355 -0.99 -9.29 18.55
CA ASP A 355 -0.44 -10.26 19.50
C ASP A 355 0.44 -11.33 18.83
N ASP A 356 0.14 -11.70 17.55
CA ASP A 356 0.99 -12.62 16.79
C ASP A 356 2.35 -12.01 16.45
N VAL A 357 2.43 -10.68 16.36
CA VAL A 357 3.69 -9.96 16.15
C VAL A 357 4.45 -9.80 17.46
N MET A 358 3.76 -9.43 18.54
CA MET A 358 4.37 -9.17 19.84
C MET A 358 4.94 -10.43 20.50
N ALA A 359 4.25 -11.55 20.37
CA ALA A 359 4.60 -12.81 21.03
C ALA A 359 4.74 -13.97 20.02
N ARG A 360 5.47 -13.74 18.92
CA ARG A 360 5.51 -14.64 17.76
C ARG A 360 5.84 -16.09 18.05
N TYR A 361 6.69 -16.34 19.07
CA TYR A 361 7.12 -17.70 19.44
C TYR A 361 6.21 -18.37 20.48
N ASP A 362 5.32 -17.61 21.12
CA ASP A 362 4.47 -18.06 22.22
C ASP A 362 3.00 -18.22 21.81
N ARG A 363 2.73 -18.14 20.50
CA ARG A 363 1.37 -18.30 19.94
C ARG A 363 1.10 -19.74 19.55
N PRO A 364 -0.14 -20.25 19.76
CA PRO A 364 -0.50 -21.61 19.36
C PRO A 364 -0.29 -21.90 17.87
N ALA A 365 -0.53 -20.89 17.00
CA ALA A 365 -0.25 -20.97 15.58
C ALA A 365 1.05 -20.22 15.26
N PRO A 366 2.12 -20.93 14.85
CA PRO A 366 3.41 -20.30 14.54
C PRO A 366 3.39 -19.64 13.16
N LEU A 367 2.64 -18.53 13.00
CA LEU A 367 2.41 -17.86 11.72
C LEU A 367 3.72 -17.40 11.06
N TYR A 368 4.74 -17.05 11.86
CA TYR A 368 6.07 -16.66 11.37
C TYR A 368 6.72 -17.74 10.48
N ARG A 369 6.38 -19.02 10.68
CA ARG A 369 6.89 -20.12 9.84
C ARG A 369 6.49 -20.00 8.36
N THR A 370 5.47 -19.22 8.08
CA THR A 370 4.96 -19.01 6.73
C THR A 370 5.23 -17.59 6.22
N GLY A 371 6.22 -16.90 6.79
CA GLY A 371 6.61 -15.54 6.42
C GLY A 371 6.95 -15.39 4.93
N ILE A 372 6.49 -14.29 4.32
CA ILE A 372 6.66 -13.95 2.90
C ILE A 372 7.07 -12.51 2.64
N SER A 373 6.94 -11.64 3.61
CA SER A 373 7.42 -10.27 3.60
C SER A 373 7.79 -9.84 5.01
N VAL A 374 8.55 -8.77 5.14
CA VAL A 374 9.06 -8.29 6.43
C VAL A 374 8.78 -6.82 6.63
N GLY A 375 8.62 -6.40 7.90
CA GLY A 375 8.42 -5.02 8.30
C GLY A 375 9.02 -4.73 9.67
N ASP A 376 9.27 -3.44 9.94
CA ASP A 376 9.83 -2.93 11.19
C ASP A 376 9.22 -1.59 11.63
N TYR A 377 8.03 -1.27 11.14
CA TYR A 377 7.35 -0.02 11.45
C TYR A 377 6.37 -0.20 12.61
N PRO A 378 6.27 0.76 13.54
CA PRO A 378 5.33 0.70 14.66
C PRO A 378 3.88 0.72 14.19
N VAL A 379 2.95 0.41 15.09
CA VAL A 379 1.53 0.64 14.81
C VAL A 379 1.27 2.14 14.83
N ASP A 380 0.85 2.66 13.70
CA ASP A 380 0.52 4.07 13.51
C ASP A 380 -0.88 4.24 12.91
N HIS A 381 -1.79 4.77 13.72
CA HIS A 381 -3.19 5.01 13.37
C HIS A 381 -3.52 6.49 13.39
N HIS A 382 -4.09 6.97 12.31
CA HIS A 382 -4.54 8.35 12.15
C HIS A 382 -6.04 8.47 12.42
N HIS A 383 -6.40 8.93 13.62
CA HIS A 383 -7.79 9.17 14.04
C HIS A 383 -7.94 10.57 14.69
N LYS A 384 -7.05 11.51 14.39
CA LYS A 384 -7.08 12.85 15.02
C LYS A 384 -8.34 13.64 14.71
N CYS A 385 -9.00 13.36 13.58
CA CYS A 385 -10.29 13.95 13.24
C CYS A 385 -11.49 13.24 13.92
N ARG A 386 -11.24 12.22 14.74
CA ARG A 386 -12.24 11.43 15.46
C ARG A 386 -11.87 11.34 16.95
N PRO A 387 -12.20 12.36 17.77
CA PRO A 387 -11.84 12.39 19.19
C PRO A 387 -12.53 11.30 20.03
N ASP A 388 -13.55 10.64 19.49
CA ASP A 388 -14.24 9.49 20.10
C ASP A 388 -13.50 8.15 19.89
N VAL A 389 -12.36 8.16 19.19
CA VAL A 389 -11.52 6.99 18.95
C VAL A 389 -10.18 7.18 19.66
N PRO A 390 -9.68 6.16 20.41
CA PRO A 390 -8.35 6.22 21.00
C PRO A 390 -7.27 6.46 19.93
N GLY A 391 -6.42 7.44 20.15
CA GLY A 391 -5.25 7.68 19.31
C GLY A 391 -4.20 6.59 19.56
N ILE A 392 -3.70 5.99 18.50
CA ILE A 392 -2.56 5.09 18.54
C ILE A 392 -1.50 5.68 17.62
N ALA A 393 -0.44 6.24 18.21
CA ALA A 393 0.64 6.83 17.45
C ALA A 393 1.94 6.14 17.85
N PHE A 394 2.61 5.53 16.88
CA PHE A 394 3.92 4.89 17.04
C PHE A 394 3.99 3.87 18.19
N LEU A 395 2.93 3.05 18.38
CA LEU A 395 2.96 1.93 19.33
C LEU A 395 4.05 0.93 18.89
N PRO A 396 5.11 0.73 19.68
CA PRO A 396 6.24 -0.09 19.29
C PRO A 396 5.85 -1.55 19.05
N VAL A 397 6.43 -2.14 18.00
CA VAL A 397 6.35 -3.59 17.71
C VAL A 397 7.74 -4.11 17.38
N PRO A 398 8.04 -5.39 17.66
CA PRO A 398 9.23 -6.03 17.11
C PRO A 398 9.15 -6.03 15.58
N SER A 399 10.29 -6.01 14.89
CA SER A 399 10.31 -6.28 13.46
C SER A 399 9.65 -7.65 13.20
N PHE A 400 8.86 -7.74 12.14
CA PHE A 400 7.93 -8.85 11.94
C PHE A 400 7.98 -9.41 10.52
N CYS A 401 7.39 -10.57 10.33
CA CYS A 401 7.07 -11.09 9.01
C CYS A 401 5.55 -11.22 8.83
N VAL A 402 5.11 -11.11 7.60
CA VAL A 402 3.71 -11.30 7.18
C VAL A 402 3.54 -12.75 6.70
N PRO A 403 2.58 -13.54 7.22
CA PRO A 403 2.39 -14.92 6.83
C PRO A 403 1.65 -15.05 5.48
N ALA A 404 1.98 -16.04 4.67
CA ALA A 404 1.40 -16.26 3.34
C ALA A 404 -0.14 -16.35 3.33
N GLY A 405 -0.72 -16.95 4.35
CA GLY A 405 -2.17 -17.20 4.41
C GLY A 405 -3.03 -15.95 4.51
N VAL A 406 -2.46 -14.77 4.86
CA VAL A 406 -3.22 -13.50 4.86
C VAL A 406 -3.60 -13.02 3.48
N MET A 407 -2.88 -13.49 2.43
CA MET A 407 -3.16 -13.14 1.03
C MET A 407 -4.25 -14.02 0.41
N ILE A 408 -4.65 -15.10 1.05
CA ILE A 408 -5.53 -16.14 0.49
C ILE A 408 -6.91 -16.05 1.13
N PRO A 409 -7.94 -15.55 0.42
CA PRO A 409 -9.31 -15.51 0.95
C PRO A 409 -9.82 -16.90 1.33
N ALA A 410 -10.47 -17.02 2.49
CA ALA A 410 -10.90 -18.32 3.02
C ALA A 410 -11.98 -19.01 2.16
N ARG A 411 -12.84 -18.22 1.49
CA ARG A 411 -14.03 -18.71 0.80
C ARG A 411 -14.03 -18.44 -0.71
N THR A 412 -12.91 -17.96 -1.28
CA THR A 412 -12.80 -17.65 -2.70
C THR A 412 -11.53 -18.25 -3.25
N ASP A 413 -11.64 -18.95 -4.37
CA ASP A 413 -10.51 -19.60 -5.01
C ASP A 413 -10.05 -18.77 -6.22
N ASN A 414 -8.78 -18.86 -6.58
CA ASN A 414 -8.14 -18.14 -7.68
C ASN A 414 -8.18 -16.60 -7.53
N LEU A 415 -8.45 -16.10 -6.32
CA LEU A 415 -8.27 -14.72 -5.90
C LEU A 415 -7.17 -14.66 -4.85
N ILE A 416 -6.20 -13.80 -5.05
CA ILE A 416 -5.18 -13.41 -4.08
C ILE A 416 -5.47 -11.96 -3.71
N VAL A 417 -5.29 -11.59 -2.46
CA VAL A 417 -5.38 -10.20 -2.01
C VAL A 417 -4.00 -9.70 -1.60
N SER A 418 -3.72 -8.45 -1.91
CA SER A 418 -2.49 -7.79 -1.52
C SER A 418 -2.77 -6.33 -1.13
N ASP A 419 -1.76 -5.48 -1.06
CA ASP A 419 -1.90 -4.12 -0.55
C ASP A 419 -2.48 -4.11 0.88
N LYS A 420 -3.35 -3.17 1.21
CA LYS A 420 -4.03 -3.05 2.51
C LYS A 420 -5.19 -4.04 2.69
N ALA A 421 -5.53 -4.80 1.62
CA ALA A 421 -6.64 -5.75 1.63
C ALA A 421 -6.30 -7.12 2.21
N ILE A 422 -5.07 -7.37 2.63
CA ILE A 422 -4.66 -8.61 3.29
C ILE A 422 -5.40 -8.84 4.61
N SER A 423 -5.48 -10.11 5.03
CA SER A 423 -6.20 -10.50 6.26
C SER A 423 -5.38 -10.21 7.51
N VAL A 424 -5.44 -8.99 7.99
CA VAL A 424 -4.83 -8.54 9.24
C VAL A 424 -5.89 -7.92 10.16
N SER A 425 -5.63 -7.83 11.47
CA SER A 425 -6.50 -7.03 12.34
C SER A 425 -6.38 -5.55 12.02
N ASN A 426 -7.39 -4.76 12.39
CA ASN A 426 -7.32 -3.30 12.25
C ASN A 426 -6.07 -2.74 12.95
N LEU A 427 -5.73 -3.25 14.14
CA LEU A 427 -4.61 -2.75 14.93
C LEU A 427 -3.28 -2.94 14.18
N ILE A 428 -2.95 -4.16 13.75
CA ILE A 428 -1.67 -4.41 13.06
C ILE A 428 -1.65 -3.88 11.61
N ASN A 429 -2.80 -3.51 11.03
CA ASN A 429 -2.84 -2.78 9.77
C ASN A 429 -1.99 -1.50 9.83
N GLY A 430 -1.91 -0.83 10.98
CA GLY A 430 -1.06 0.34 11.19
C GLY A 430 0.41 0.13 10.88
N SER A 431 0.91 -1.12 11.02
CA SER A 431 2.30 -1.50 10.69
C SER A 431 2.42 -2.14 9.30
N THR A 432 1.40 -2.89 8.85
CA THR A 432 1.49 -3.66 7.60
C THR A 432 1.14 -2.85 6.34
N ARG A 433 0.51 -1.67 6.49
CA ARG A 433 0.11 -0.78 5.39
C ARG A 433 1.25 0.05 4.80
N VAL A 434 2.41 0.08 5.45
CA VAL A 434 3.55 0.89 4.99
C VAL A 434 4.16 0.32 3.70
N GLN A 435 4.70 1.21 2.89
CA GLN A 435 5.00 0.93 1.50
C GLN A 435 5.97 -0.24 1.26
N PRO A 436 7.09 -0.42 2.02
CA PRO A 436 7.97 -1.56 1.82
C PRO A 436 7.29 -2.91 2.09
N VAL A 437 6.44 -2.98 3.14
CA VAL A 437 5.69 -4.20 3.47
C VAL A 437 4.68 -4.51 2.36
N VAL A 438 4.00 -3.49 1.87
CA VAL A 438 3.03 -3.58 0.76
C VAL A 438 3.71 -4.04 -0.53
N MET A 439 4.89 -3.49 -0.87
CA MET A 439 5.69 -3.94 -2.03
C MET A 439 6.06 -5.41 -1.95
N LEU A 440 6.57 -5.83 -0.80
CA LEU A 440 7.03 -7.21 -0.58
C LEU A 440 5.86 -8.20 -0.55
N THR A 441 4.71 -7.80 0.00
CA THR A 441 3.48 -8.59 -0.06
C THR A 441 2.98 -8.72 -1.50
N GLY A 442 3.08 -7.65 -2.29
CA GLY A 442 2.82 -7.70 -3.74
C GLY A 442 3.74 -8.66 -4.47
N GLN A 443 5.06 -8.57 -4.24
CA GLN A 443 6.02 -9.52 -4.80
C GLN A 443 5.63 -10.97 -4.49
N ALA A 444 5.26 -11.25 -3.24
CA ALA A 444 4.83 -12.58 -2.82
C ALA A 444 3.51 -13.00 -3.49
N ALA A 445 2.55 -12.08 -3.65
CA ALA A 445 1.27 -12.34 -4.31
C ALA A 445 1.47 -12.71 -5.80
N GLY A 446 2.29 -11.96 -6.52
CA GLY A 446 2.63 -12.26 -7.92
C GLY A 446 3.38 -13.58 -8.08
N THR A 447 4.36 -13.84 -7.20
CA THR A 447 5.09 -15.13 -7.19
C THR A 447 4.14 -16.29 -6.90
N LEU A 448 3.23 -16.16 -5.94
CA LEU A 448 2.22 -17.16 -5.61
C LEU A 448 1.28 -17.42 -6.79
N ALA A 449 0.80 -16.35 -7.45
CA ALA A 449 -0.06 -16.45 -8.62
C ALA A 449 0.61 -17.25 -9.74
N ALA A 450 1.85 -16.93 -10.07
CA ALA A 450 2.60 -17.63 -11.10
C ALA A 450 2.87 -19.11 -10.76
N LEU A 451 3.18 -19.41 -9.49
CA LEU A 451 3.37 -20.78 -9.03
C LEU A 451 2.09 -21.60 -9.13
N ALA A 452 0.94 -21.00 -8.81
CA ALA A 452 -0.37 -21.63 -8.92
C ALA A 452 -0.71 -21.94 -10.40
N VAL A 453 -0.54 -20.97 -11.30
CA VAL A 453 -0.73 -21.15 -12.75
C VAL A 453 0.14 -22.29 -13.28
N LYS A 454 1.45 -22.25 -13.01
CA LYS A 454 2.39 -23.27 -13.49
C LYS A 454 2.12 -24.68 -12.96
N ALA A 455 1.53 -24.78 -11.78
CA ALA A 455 1.16 -26.05 -11.17
C ALA A 455 -0.26 -26.51 -11.56
N GLY A 456 -1.06 -25.68 -12.24
CA GLY A 456 -2.46 -25.96 -12.56
C GLY A 456 -3.32 -26.14 -11.31
N CYS A 457 -2.99 -25.44 -10.21
CA CYS A 457 -3.66 -25.55 -8.93
C CYS A 457 -4.14 -24.18 -8.41
N THR A 458 -4.93 -24.17 -7.35
CA THR A 458 -5.33 -22.91 -6.70
C THR A 458 -4.17 -22.33 -5.88
N PRO A 459 -4.13 -21.01 -5.63
CA PRO A 459 -3.10 -20.40 -4.76
C PRO A 459 -3.00 -21.04 -3.37
N ARG A 460 -4.11 -21.56 -2.86
CA ARG A 460 -4.18 -22.25 -1.56
C ARG A 460 -3.42 -23.58 -1.54
N GLU A 461 -3.35 -24.26 -2.67
CA GLU A 461 -2.71 -25.57 -2.81
C GLU A 461 -1.20 -25.48 -3.05
N VAL A 462 -0.68 -24.29 -3.34
CA VAL A 462 0.76 -24.08 -3.48
C VAL A 462 1.45 -24.30 -2.13
N PRO A 463 2.39 -25.25 -2.02
CA PRO A 463 3.11 -25.45 -0.76
C PRO A 463 3.88 -24.18 -0.38
N VAL A 464 3.71 -23.71 0.87
CA VAL A 464 4.34 -22.46 1.33
C VAL A 464 5.87 -22.50 1.19
N ARG A 465 6.51 -23.65 1.39
CA ARG A 465 7.96 -23.78 1.24
C ARG A 465 8.42 -23.57 -0.22
N ARG A 466 7.56 -23.89 -1.22
CA ARG A 466 7.83 -23.61 -2.62
C ARG A 466 7.77 -22.09 -2.90
N LEU A 467 6.77 -21.40 -2.33
CA LEU A 467 6.69 -19.94 -2.39
C LEU A 467 7.91 -19.29 -1.74
N GLN A 468 8.26 -19.71 -0.52
CA GLN A 468 9.43 -19.20 0.20
C GLN A 468 10.73 -19.41 -0.56
N ALA A 469 10.92 -20.59 -1.17
CA ALA A 469 12.10 -20.86 -1.98
C ALA A 469 12.19 -19.93 -3.21
N ALA A 470 11.06 -19.67 -3.87
CA ALA A 470 11.01 -18.73 -4.98
C ALA A 470 11.29 -17.27 -4.55
N LEU A 471 10.82 -16.86 -3.37
CA LEU A 471 11.09 -15.53 -2.80
C LEU A 471 12.57 -15.38 -2.41
N LEU A 472 13.18 -16.40 -1.81
CA LEU A 472 14.62 -16.38 -1.48
C LEU A 472 15.49 -16.28 -2.74
N ALA A 473 15.12 -16.97 -3.83
CA ALA A 473 15.79 -16.83 -5.11
C ALA A 473 15.73 -15.39 -5.68
N GLN A 474 14.73 -14.61 -5.26
CA GLN A 474 14.57 -13.19 -5.58
C GLN A 474 15.18 -12.28 -4.49
N LYS A 475 16.02 -12.80 -3.61
CA LYS A 475 16.65 -12.08 -2.48
C LYS A 475 15.64 -11.41 -1.52
N ALA A 476 14.41 -11.93 -1.43
CA ALA A 476 13.41 -11.46 -0.48
C ALA A 476 13.62 -12.11 0.89
N TYR A 477 13.48 -11.31 1.96
CA TYR A 477 13.51 -11.80 3.32
C TYR A 477 12.20 -12.52 3.66
N LEU A 478 12.33 -13.64 4.37
CA LEU A 478 11.20 -14.35 5.00
C LEU A 478 11.06 -13.95 6.47
N GLN A 479 12.19 -13.66 7.11
CA GLN A 479 12.32 -13.19 8.49
C GLN A 479 13.16 -11.91 8.53
N PRO A 480 12.85 -10.96 9.41
CA PRO A 480 13.51 -9.65 9.45
C PRO A 480 14.89 -9.71 10.13
N LEU A 481 15.84 -10.40 9.54
CA LEU A 481 17.20 -10.56 10.09
C LEU A 481 18.05 -9.33 9.73
N TYR A 482 18.34 -8.48 10.73
CA TYR A 482 19.10 -7.24 10.52
C TYR A 482 20.57 -7.46 10.22
N ASP A 483 21.14 -8.51 10.76
CA ASP A 483 22.56 -8.88 10.67
C ASP A 483 22.87 -9.83 9.51
N VAL A 484 21.87 -10.26 8.75
CA VAL A 484 22.04 -11.13 7.59
C VAL A 484 21.60 -10.38 6.33
N LYS A 485 22.50 -10.20 5.36
CA LYS A 485 22.24 -9.42 4.14
C LYS A 485 22.04 -10.32 2.92
N PRO A 486 21.34 -9.85 1.86
CA PRO A 486 21.03 -10.67 0.68
C PRO A 486 22.25 -11.11 -0.17
N ASP A 487 23.42 -10.52 0.05
CA ASP A 487 24.70 -10.88 -0.53
C ASP A 487 25.54 -11.84 0.33
N ASP A 488 25.07 -12.13 1.54
CA ASP A 488 25.65 -13.16 2.40
C ASP A 488 25.50 -14.54 1.71
N PRO A 489 26.58 -15.33 1.58
CA PRO A 489 26.52 -16.68 0.99
C PRO A 489 25.48 -17.59 1.65
N ASP A 490 25.29 -17.45 2.95
CA ASP A 490 24.37 -18.25 3.76
C ASP A 490 22.99 -17.61 3.92
N PHE A 491 22.70 -16.48 3.28
CA PHE A 491 21.42 -15.78 3.38
C PHE A 491 20.22 -16.73 3.27
N GLY A 492 20.18 -17.55 2.21
CA GLY A 492 19.08 -18.47 1.98
C GLY A 492 18.94 -19.55 3.07
N LEU A 493 20.05 -20.03 3.61
CA LEU A 493 20.07 -21.01 4.70
C LEU A 493 19.58 -20.39 6.01
N LEU A 494 20.13 -19.23 6.38
CA LEU A 494 19.79 -18.51 7.60
C LEU A 494 18.32 -18.07 7.62
N GLN A 495 17.80 -17.60 6.50
CA GLN A 495 16.38 -17.28 6.35
C GLN A 495 15.48 -18.51 6.52
N ARG A 496 15.88 -19.67 6.00
CA ARG A 496 15.13 -20.93 6.16
C ARG A 496 15.13 -21.42 7.59
N ILE A 497 16.29 -21.47 8.27
CA ILE A 497 16.37 -21.96 9.66
C ILE A 497 15.59 -21.02 10.60
N ALA A 498 15.72 -19.71 10.45
CA ALA A 498 14.94 -18.74 11.21
C ALA A 498 13.42 -18.89 10.98
N SER A 499 13.00 -19.25 9.75
CA SER A 499 11.59 -19.53 9.45
C SER A 499 11.06 -20.84 10.05
N THR A 500 11.90 -21.74 10.52
CA THR A 500 11.45 -22.93 11.27
C THR A 500 11.18 -22.62 12.74
N GLY A 501 11.90 -21.64 13.31
CA GLY A 501 11.92 -21.33 14.73
C GLY A 501 12.80 -22.28 15.55
N ILE A 502 13.55 -23.19 14.89
CA ILE A 502 14.53 -24.07 15.55
C ILE A 502 15.63 -23.21 16.18
N LEU A 503 16.11 -22.22 15.44
CA LEU A 503 16.93 -21.15 15.99
C LEU A 503 16.15 -19.84 15.95
N ARG A 504 15.98 -19.21 17.09
CA ARG A 504 15.14 -18.02 17.25
C ARG A 504 15.97 -16.74 17.15
N MET A 505 15.38 -15.71 16.55
CA MET A 505 15.92 -14.36 16.54
C MET A 505 15.78 -13.73 17.93
N THR A 506 16.72 -12.86 18.27
CA THR A 506 16.64 -11.99 19.46
C THR A 506 16.19 -10.61 19.03
N GLY A 507 15.12 -10.08 19.63
CA GLY A 507 14.66 -8.71 19.42
C GLY A 507 15.44 -7.76 20.30
N GLU A 508 15.99 -6.67 19.71
CA GLU A 508 16.64 -5.60 20.43
C GLU A 508 15.86 -4.30 20.28
N PRO A 509 15.58 -3.56 21.38
CA PRO A 509 14.90 -2.28 21.30
C PRO A 509 15.67 -1.27 20.43
N TYR A 510 14.93 -0.60 19.55
CA TYR A 510 15.47 0.47 18.72
C TYR A 510 14.38 1.50 18.41
N GLN A 511 14.43 2.67 19.07
CA GLN A 511 13.41 3.72 18.91
C GLN A 511 11.99 3.16 19.06
N TRP A 512 11.15 3.33 18.03
CA TRP A 512 9.77 2.83 17.98
C TRP A 512 9.62 1.41 17.37
N ALA A 513 10.74 0.80 16.92
CA ALA A 513 10.74 -0.55 16.36
C ALA A 513 11.87 -1.37 16.97
N ASN A 514 11.60 -2.64 17.31
CA ASN A 514 12.65 -3.54 17.74
C ASN A 514 13.32 -4.18 16.52
N ARG A 515 14.65 -4.19 16.50
CA ARG A 515 15.42 -4.92 15.51
C ARG A 515 15.53 -6.39 15.90
N SER A 516 15.44 -7.28 14.92
CA SER A 516 15.64 -8.71 15.15
C SER A 516 17.01 -9.15 14.64
N TRP A 517 17.79 -9.75 15.53
CA TRP A 517 19.14 -10.21 15.27
C TRP A 517 19.19 -11.72 15.33
N PHE A 518 19.92 -12.36 14.43
CA PHE A 518 20.08 -13.80 14.38
C PHE A 518 21.37 -14.27 15.04
N TYR A 519 22.41 -13.43 14.98
CA TYR A 519 23.75 -13.72 15.46
C TYR A 519 24.31 -15.01 14.85
N PRO A 520 24.55 -15.06 13.53
CA PRO A 520 24.92 -16.29 12.82
C PRO A 520 26.22 -16.92 13.33
N GLU A 521 27.12 -16.13 13.93
CA GLU A 521 28.38 -16.60 14.53
C GLU A 521 28.24 -17.06 15.99
N ARG A 522 27.02 -16.99 16.55
CA ARG A 522 26.77 -17.40 17.94
C ARG A 522 26.86 -18.90 18.09
N THR A 523 27.59 -19.36 19.12
CA THR A 523 27.56 -20.77 19.52
C THR A 523 26.17 -21.15 20.04
N VAL A 524 25.64 -22.25 19.56
CA VAL A 524 24.35 -22.83 19.97
C VAL A 524 24.64 -24.07 20.82
N SER A 525 23.97 -24.24 21.97
CA SER A 525 24.07 -25.44 22.76
C SER A 525 23.21 -26.59 22.19
N VAL A 526 23.56 -27.82 22.51
CA VAL A 526 22.75 -29.01 22.19
C VAL A 526 21.34 -28.86 22.75
N GLY A 527 21.20 -28.36 23.99
CA GLY A 527 19.91 -28.13 24.63
C GLY A 527 19.05 -27.10 23.90
N GLU A 528 19.63 -25.95 23.51
CA GLU A 528 18.90 -24.92 22.73
C GLU A 528 18.43 -25.47 21.38
N PHE A 529 19.31 -26.19 20.68
CA PHE A 529 18.99 -26.75 19.38
C PHE A 529 17.92 -27.85 19.45
N THR A 530 18.02 -28.77 20.38
CA THR A 530 17.04 -29.87 20.55
C THR A 530 15.70 -29.36 21.05
N LEU A 531 15.66 -28.32 21.89
CA LEU A 531 14.43 -27.64 22.27
C LEU A 531 13.73 -27.03 21.04
N GLY A 532 14.46 -26.30 20.20
CA GLY A 532 13.92 -25.76 18.96
C GLY A 532 13.46 -26.83 17.97
N LEU A 533 14.18 -27.96 17.89
CA LEU A 533 13.75 -29.11 17.10
C LEU A 533 12.47 -29.74 17.66
N HIS A 534 12.33 -29.88 18.97
CA HIS A 534 11.11 -30.38 19.61
C HIS A 534 9.91 -29.48 19.31
N ASP A 535 10.07 -28.15 19.41
CA ASP A 535 9.02 -27.18 19.06
C ASP A 535 8.59 -27.27 17.58
N TYR A 536 9.50 -27.64 16.69
CA TYR A 536 9.23 -27.83 15.27
C TYR A 536 8.69 -29.22 14.94
N ALA A 537 9.21 -30.25 15.61
CA ALA A 537 8.90 -31.66 15.42
C ALA A 537 8.82 -32.36 16.78
N PRO A 538 7.65 -32.41 17.45
CA PRO A 538 7.48 -32.85 18.83
C PRO A 538 7.91 -34.30 19.13
N GLN A 539 8.15 -35.11 18.10
CA GLN A 539 8.69 -36.47 18.24
C GLN A 539 10.19 -36.50 18.58
N ILE A 540 10.90 -35.36 18.46
CA ILE A 540 12.32 -35.24 18.79
C ILE A 540 12.44 -34.94 20.29
N ALA A 541 13.25 -35.73 21.02
CA ALA A 541 13.48 -35.49 22.43
C ALA A 541 14.29 -34.20 22.66
N VAL A 542 14.01 -33.53 23.78
CA VAL A 542 14.85 -32.43 24.27
C VAL A 542 16.00 -33.00 25.09
N GLU A 543 17.20 -32.54 24.80
CA GLU A 543 18.39 -32.83 25.58
C GLU A 543 18.77 -31.57 26.37
N ASP A 544 18.83 -31.69 27.70
CA ASP A 544 19.28 -30.57 28.56
C ASP A 544 20.81 -30.61 28.69
N ASP A 545 21.46 -30.30 27.56
CA ASP A 545 22.92 -30.33 27.46
C ASP A 545 23.44 -28.92 27.08
N PRO A 546 24.23 -28.26 27.95
CA PRO A 546 24.83 -26.97 27.69
C PRO A 546 26.04 -27.01 26.75
N ALA A 547 26.51 -28.23 26.38
CA ALA A 547 27.66 -28.33 25.48
C ALA A 547 27.40 -27.65 24.13
N PRO A 548 28.42 -27.06 23.50
CA PRO A 548 28.30 -26.53 22.13
C PRO A 548 27.86 -27.62 21.16
N LEU A 549 26.89 -27.28 20.30
CA LEU A 549 26.53 -28.15 19.19
C LEU A 549 27.73 -28.22 18.23
N THR A 550 28.23 -29.43 17.99
CA THR A 550 29.30 -29.67 17.01
C THR A 550 28.73 -30.36 15.76
N ALA A 551 29.40 -30.19 14.62
CA ALA A 551 29.01 -30.81 13.36
C ALA A 551 29.09 -32.34 13.38
#